data_46386d62b549f23bf90e17047b28f73e
#
_entry.id   46386d62b549f23bf90e17047b28f73e
#
_cell.length_a   1.000
_cell.length_b   1.000
_cell.length_c   1.000
_cell.angle_alpha   90.00
_cell.angle_beta   90.00
_cell.angle_gamma   90.00
#
_symmetry.space_group_name_H-M   'P 1'
#
loop_
_entity.id
_entity.type
_entity.pdbx_description
1 polymer ?
#
loop_
_entity_poly.entity_id
_entity_poly.type
_entity_poly.pdbx_seq_one_letter_code
_entity_poly.pdbx_strand_id
1 'polypeptide(L)'
;SIEVDRLLHSFRTNAGVFAGREGGYMTVKKLGGWESLDCELRGHTTGHLLSAYGLMYAATGSEQFKQKGDSLVNGLAEVQTALGNGYLSAYPEELINRNIRGTSVWAPWYTLHKLFSGLIDQYLYSDNQKALEVVVRMADWAYHKLKPLDETTRQKMIRNEFGGVNESFYNLYAITGDERHRWLAQFFYHNEVIDPLKELRDDLGTKHTNTFIPKVIAEARNYELTEDENSRKLSDFFWHTMIDHHTFAPGCSSDKEHYFDPARFSKHVSGYTGETCCTYNMLKLSRHLFCWTADAAIADYYERALYNHILGQQDPQTGMVTYFLPLLSGSHKVYSTKENSFWCCVGSGFENHAKYGEAIYYHNDKGIYVNLFIPSVVNWREKGLTLRQETDFPAEETTVLTIRAQNPVETTVYLRYPSWSKGVKVFVNGKKIAVKQKPGSYIAITRLWKDGDRITADYPMCLRVETTPDNPQKGALVYGPVVLAGKRGTEGMQAPAPDSNPALYNDYYTYDYHIPAGLRTTLKLDVKHPERSVQRVGTELKFTTSQGDVIEPLYNIHRQRYVVY
;
A
#
# COMPACT_ATOMS: atom_id res chain seq x y z
N SER A 1 6.42 0.34 -19.33
CA SER A 1 5.28 1.28 -19.29
C SER A 1 4.21 0.81 -20.26
N ILE A 2 2.92 0.87 -19.86
CA ILE A 2 1.78 0.50 -20.71
C ILE A 2 1.40 1.73 -21.56
N GLU A 3 1.10 1.52 -22.83
CA GLU A 3 0.65 2.59 -23.74
C GLU A 3 -0.77 3.02 -23.40
N VAL A 4 -1.06 4.33 -23.52
CA VAL A 4 -2.35 4.93 -23.17
C VAL A 4 -3.50 4.30 -23.99
N ASP A 5 -3.30 4.07 -25.28
CA ASP A 5 -4.34 3.48 -26.13
C ASP A 5 -4.71 2.04 -25.74
N ARG A 6 -3.76 1.29 -25.17
CA ARG A 6 -4.03 -0.06 -24.64
C ARG A 6 -4.93 -0.01 -23.41
N LEU A 7 -4.70 0.98 -22.52
CA LEU A 7 -5.50 1.19 -21.30
C LEU A 7 -6.91 1.70 -21.66
N LEU A 8 -7.03 2.50 -22.69
CA LEU A 8 -8.32 3.05 -23.15
C LEU A 8 -9.11 2.09 -24.04
N HIS A 9 -8.52 1.01 -24.52
CA HIS A 9 -9.15 0.10 -25.49
C HIS A 9 -10.51 -0.44 -25.02
N SER A 10 -10.58 -0.99 -23.83
CA SER A 10 -11.82 -1.55 -23.26
C SER A 10 -12.88 -0.47 -23.01
N PHE A 11 -12.48 0.72 -22.58
CA PHE A 11 -13.38 1.87 -22.38
C PHE A 11 -13.98 2.35 -23.70
N ARG A 12 -13.15 2.55 -24.73
CA ARG A 12 -13.58 2.95 -26.07
C ARG A 12 -14.49 1.91 -26.71
N THR A 13 -14.16 0.62 -26.53
CA THR A 13 -15.00 -0.49 -27.00
C THR A 13 -16.38 -0.44 -26.32
N ASN A 14 -16.44 -0.21 -25.02
CA ASN A 14 -17.71 -0.09 -24.29
C ASN A 14 -18.56 1.11 -24.76
N ALA A 15 -17.92 2.22 -25.12
CA ALA A 15 -18.60 3.44 -25.57
C ALA A 15 -18.94 3.44 -27.07
N GLY A 16 -18.52 2.43 -27.83
CA GLY A 16 -18.73 2.36 -29.26
C GLY A 16 -17.92 3.39 -30.07
N VAL A 17 -16.84 3.94 -29.49
CA VAL A 17 -15.90 4.82 -30.16
C VAL A 17 -14.69 4.04 -30.69
N PHE A 18 -13.92 4.64 -31.63
CA PHE A 18 -12.79 3.95 -32.23
C PHE A 18 -11.74 3.54 -31.16
N ALA A 19 -11.51 2.24 -31.05
CA ALA A 19 -10.65 1.63 -30.03
C ALA A 19 -9.30 1.11 -30.57
N GLY A 20 -9.00 1.34 -31.83
CA GLY A 20 -7.84 0.79 -32.56
C GLY A 20 -8.21 -0.40 -33.44
N ARG A 21 -7.27 -0.83 -34.26
CA ARG A 21 -7.42 -1.98 -35.19
C ARG A 21 -6.73 -3.23 -34.64
N GLU A 22 -7.16 -4.38 -35.12
CA GLU A 22 -6.46 -5.64 -34.97
C GLU A 22 -5.55 -5.85 -36.18
N GLY A 23 -4.26 -5.57 -36.01
CA GLY A 23 -3.26 -5.67 -37.09
C GLY A 23 -3.16 -4.44 -38.00
N GLY A 24 -1.98 -4.24 -38.60
CA GLY A 24 -1.69 -3.12 -39.50
C GLY A 24 -1.49 -1.78 -38.80
N TYR A 25 -1.73 -0.71 -39.54
CA TYR A 25 -1.64 0.65 -39.02
C TYR A 25 -2.73 0.93 -37.99
N MET A 26 -2.38 1.60 -36.89
CA MET A 26 -3.23 1.86 -35.72
C MET A 26 -3.65 0.60 -34.95
N THR A 27 -2.83 -0.45 -34.98
CA THR A 27 -3.04 -1.63 -34.14
C THR A 27 -2.87 -1.28 -32.68
N VAL A 28 -3.85 -1.71 -31.85
CA VAL A 28 -3.78 -1.64 -30.38
C VAL A 28 -3.75 -3.05 -29.84
N LYS A 29 -2.64 -3.43 -29.17
CA LYS A 29 -2.53 -4.71 -28.50
C LYS A 29 -3.39 -4.72 -27.23
N LYS A 30 -4.40 -5.60 -27.18
CA LYS A 30 -5.30 -5.75 -26.03
C LYS A 30 -4.53 -6.18 -24.78
N LEU A 31 -5.01 -5.79 -23.62
CA LEU A 31 -4.55 -6.31 -22.32
C LEU A 31 -5.27 -7.64 -22.01
N GLY A 32 -4.58 -8.54 -21.34
CA GLY A 32 -5.13 -9.83 -20.91
C GLY A 32 -5.43 -9.85 -19.41
N GLY A 33 -5.57 -11.04 -18.83
CA GLY A 33 -5.84 -11.24 -17.41
C GLY A 33 -7.09 -10.47 -16.95
N TRP A 34 -6.99 -9.77 -15.82
CA TRP A 34 -8.12 -9.01 -15.28
C TRP A 34 -8.50 -7.76 -16.11
N GLU A 35 -7.70 -7.40 -17.11
CA GLU A 35 -8.03 -6.33 -18.06
C GLU A 35 -8.58 -6.84 -19.39
N SER A 36 -8.75 -8.14 -19.57
CA SER A 36 -9.33 -8.70 -20.79
C SER A 36 -10.81 -8.30 -20.95
N LEU A 37 -11.29 -8.26 -22.21
CA LEU A 37 -12.65 -7.77 -22.52
C LEU A 37 -13.78 -8.64 -21.93
N ASP A 38 -13.50 -9.87 -21.54
CA ASP A 38 -14.44 -10.79 -20.89
C ASP A 38 -14.35 -10.77 -19.35
N CYS A 39 -13.35 -10.08 -18.77
CA CYS A 39 -13.25 -9.92 -17.31
C CYS A 39 -14.16 -8.79 -16.82
N GLU A 40 -14.95 -9.07 -15.76
CA GLU A 40 -15.88 -8.09 -15.17
C GLU A 40 -15.15 -7.00 -14.34
N LEU A 41 -13.86 -7.16 -14.03
CA LEU A 41 -13.04 -6.16 -13.32
C LEU A 41 -12.27 -5.21 -14.24
N ARG A 42 -12.30 -5.40 -15.56
CA ARG A 42 -11.52 -4.59 -16.50
C ARG A 42 -11.71 -3.09 -16.29
N GLY A 43 -10.64 -2.34 -16.47
CA GLY A 43 -10.61 -0.88 -16.28
C GLY A 43 -10.03 -0.43 -14.93
N HIS A 44 -9.91 -1.31 -13.93
CA HIS A 44 -9.37 -0.94 -12.63
C HIS A 44 -7.89 -0.53 -12.70
N THR A 45 -7.10 -1.17 -13.57
CA THR A 45 -5.69 -0.83 -13.80
C THR A 45 -5.51 0.60 -14.29
N THR A 46 -6.42 1.08 -15.14
CA THR A 46 -6.42 2.48 -15.60
C THR A 46 -6.57 3.45 -14.43
N GLY A 47 -7.49 3.17 -13.51
CA GLY A 47 -7.68 3.96 -12.29
C GLY A 47 -6.42 3.99 -11.41
N HIS A 48 -5.82 2.82 -11.14
CA HIS A 48 -4.57 2.73 -10.39
C HIS A 48 -3.41 3.49 -11.05
N LEU A 49 -3.30 3.44 -12.38
CA LEU A 49 -2.25 4.17 -13.11
C LEU A 49 -2.48 5.68 -13.10
N LEU A 50 -3.73 6.16 -13.12
CA LEU A 50 -4.01 7.58 -12.91
C LEU A 50 -3.48 8.05 -11.55
N SER A 51 -3.78 7.32 -10.46
CA SER A 51 -3.22 7.60 -9.13
C SER A 51 -1.69 7.57 -9.15
N ALA A 52 -1.10 6.51 -9.69
CA ALA A 52 0.35 6.35 -9.73
C ALA A 52 1.05 7.47 -10.52
N TYR A 53 0.50 7.91 -11.64
CA TYR A 53 1.07 9.01 -12.44
C TYR A 53 0.99 10.35 -11.70
N GLY A 54 -0.13 10.66 -11.05
CA GLY A 54 -0.27 11.85 -10.23
C GLY A 54 0.75 11.87 -9.08
N LEU A 55 0.85 10.77 -8.34
CA LEU A 55 1.80 10.60 -7.23
C LEU A 55 3.27 10.69 -7.68
N MET A 56 3.62 10.06 -8.81
CA MET A 56 4.98 10.14 -9.36
C MET A 56 5.32 11.56 -9.83
N TYR A 57 4.38 12.27 -10.43
CA TYR A 57 4.59 13.68 -10.80
C TYR A 57 4.82 14.53 -9.54
N ALA A 58 3.98 14.40 -8.53
CA ALA A 58 4.13 15.12 -7.26
C ALA A 58 5.48 14.84 -6.57
N ALA A 59 5.94 13.57 -6.60
CA ALA A 59 7.18 13.16 -5.96
C ALA A 59 8.44 13.58 -6.74
N THR A 60 8.38 13.64 -8.07
CA THR A 60 9.58 13.79 -8.93
C THR A 60 9.61 15.05 -9.78
N GLY A 61 8.47 15.70 -9.99
CA GLY A 61 8.33 16.80 -10.96
C GLY A 61 8.48 16.37 -12.43
N SER A 62 8.46 15.07 -12.72
CA SER A 62 8.68 14.56 -14.09
C SER A 62 7.44 14.74 -14.96
N GLU A 63 7.52 15.66 -15.92
CA GLU A 63 6.45 15.96 -16.89
C GLU A 63 5.96 14.74 -17.68
N GLN A 64 6.77 13.71 -17.82
CA GLN A 64 6.37 12.48 -18.50
C GLN A 64 5.17 11.81 -17.81
N PHE A 65 5.13 11.81 -16.47
CA PHE A 65 4.01 11.24 -15.72
C PHE A 65 2.76 12.10 -15.85
N LYS A 66 2.91 13.43 -15.77
CA LYS A 66 1.80 14.36 -15.98
C LYS A 66 1.17 14.17 -17.37
N GLN A 67 1.98 14.15 -18.43
CA GLN A 67 1.51 13.98 -19.80
C GLN A 67 0.76 12.66 -20.02
N LYS A 68 1.21 11.57 -19.41
CA LYS A 68 0.50 10.28 -19.45
C LYS A 68 -0.84 10.34 -18.73
N GLY A 69 -0.87 10.96 -17.56
CA GLY A 69 -2.10 11.18 -16.80
C GLY A 69 -3.09 12.02 -17.59
N ASP A 70 -2.65 13.17 -18.13
CA ASP A 70 -3.46 14.06 -18.96
C ASP A 70 -4.02 13.36 -20.19
N SER A 71 -3.22 12.52 -20.85
CA SER A 71 -3.65 11.74 -22.02
C SER A 71 -4.74 10.72 -21.67
N LEU A 72 -4.60 10.03 -20.52
CA LEU A 72 -5.62 9.10 -20.01
C LEU A 72 -6.92 9.85 -19.68
N VAL A 73 -6.82 10.96 -18.94
CA VAL A 73 -7.99 11.78 -18.57
C VAL A 73 -8.72 12.28 -19.82
N ASN A 74 -8.00 12.73 -20.86
CA ASN A 74 -8.60 13.17 -22.11
C ASN A 74 -9.37 12.04 -22.81
N GLY A 75 -8.79 10.84 -22.91
CA GLY A 75 -9.45 9.67 -23.48
C GLY A 75 -10.67 9.21 -22.68
N LEU A 76 -10.61 9.25 -21.34
CA LEU A 76 -11.74 8.92 -20.48
C LEU A 76 -12.88 9.95 -20.60
N ALA A 77 -12.55 11.24 -20.74
CA ALA A 77 -13.53 12.30 -20.97
C ALA A 77 -14.27 12.11 -22.32
N GLU A 78 -13.55 11.70 -23.38
CA GLU A 78 -14.13 11.33 -24.68
C GLU A 78 -15.12 10.17 -24.53
N VAL A 79 -14.72 9.10 -23.84
CA VAL A 79 -15.55 7.93 -23.56
C VAL A 79 -16.81 8.32 -22.77
N GLN A 80 -16.67 9.10 -21.69
CA GLN A 80 -17.80 9.56 -20.89
C GLN A 80 -18.79 10.40 -21.72
N THR A 81 -18.28 11.25 -22.59
CA THR A 81 -19.11 12.06 -23.50
C THR A 81 -19.89 11.17 -24.47
N ALA A 82 -19.26 10.14 -25.02
CA ALA A 82 -19.92 9.20 -25.93
C ALA A 82 -21.00 8.35 -25.23
N LEU A 83 -20.79 7.97 -23.97
CA LEU A 83 -21.80 7.27 -23.15
C LEU A 83 -23.01 8.16 -22.79
N GLY A 84 -22.81 9.47 -22.65
CA GLY A 84 -23.84 10.50 -22.66
C GLY A 84 -24.60 10.75 -21.35
N ASN A 85 -24.47 9.88 -20.34
CA ASN A 85 -25.23 9.96 -19.07
C ASN A 85 -24.40 10.22 -17.81
N GLY A 86 -23.10 10.53 -17.97
CA GLY A 86 -22.16 10.70 -16.88
C GLY A 86 -21.46 9.42 -16.41
N TYR A 87 -21.99 8.25 -16.77
CA TYR A 87 -21.33 6.96 -16.52
C TYR A 87 -19.97 6.88 -17.21
N LEU A 88 -19.01 6.24 -16.57
CA LEU A 88 -17.68 5.97 -17.12
C LEU A 88 -17.15 4.64 -16.60
N SER A 89 -16.96 3.67 -17.46
CA SER A 89 -16.26 2.42 -17.16
C SER A 89 -15.80 1.70 -18.43
N ALA A 90 -14.95 0.69 -18.27
CA ALA A 90 -14.53 -0.23 -19.31
C ALA A 90 -15.57 -1.33 -19.60
N TYR A 91 -16.66 -1.40 -18.86
CA TYR A 91 -17.74 -2.37 -18.98
C TYR A 91 -19.11 -1.68 -19.03
N PRO A 92 -20.15 -2.34 -19.58
CA PRO A 92 -21.48 -1.77 -19.67
C PRO A 92 -22.09 -1.49 -18.30
N GLU A 93 -22.92 -0.46 -18.18
CA GLU A 93 -23.67 -0.10 -16.98
C GLU A 93 -24.54 -1.27 -16.45
N GLU A 94 -24.83 -2.26 -17.29
CA GLU A 94 -25.56 -3.46 -16.91
C GLU A 94 -24.89 -4.25 -15.78
N LEU A 95 -23.55 -4.19 -15.63
CA LEU A 95 -22.88 -4.83 -14.49
C LEU A 95 -23.29 -4.18 -13.16
N ILE A 96 -23.47 -2.86 -13.15
CA ILE A 96 -24.00 -2.12 -12.00
C ILE A 96 -25.47 -2.51 -11.75
N ASN A 97 -26.28 -2.60 -12.78
CA ASN A 97 -27.67 -3.01 -12.67
C ASN A 97 -27.81 -4.45 -12.11
N ARG A 98 -26.94 -5.37 -12.52
CA ARG A 98 -26.85 -6.73 -11.99
C ARG A 98 -26.53 -6.71 -10.48
N ASN A 99 -25.57 -5.89 -10.08
CA ASN A 99 -25.21 -5.76 -8.66
C ASN A 99 -26.40 -5.22 -7.83
N ILE A 100 -27.10 -4.18 -8.31
CA ILE A 100 -28.30 -3.62 -7.65
C ILE A 100 -29.40 -4.69 -7.53
N ARG A 101 -29.66 -5.47 -8.57
CA ARG A 101 -30.64 -6.57 -8.52
C ARG A 101 -30.19 -7.75 -7.65
N GLY A 102 -28.93 -7.78 -7.21
CA GLY A 102 -28.32 -8.89 -6.47
C GLY A 102 -28.11 -10.13 -7.33
N THR A 103 -27.93 -9.96 -8.63
CA THR A 103 -27.51 -10.99 -9.58
C THR A 103 -25.98 -11.11 -9.53
N SER A 104 -25.45 -12.30 -9.78
CA SER A 104 -24.01 -12.55 -9.76
C SER A 104 -23.26 -11.61 -10.71
N VAL A 105 -22.27 -10.93 -10.16
CA VAL A 105 -21.33 -10.05 -10.86
C VAL A 105 -20.08 -9.89 -10.01
N TRP A 106 -18.92 -9.75 -10.64
CA TRP A 106 -17.66 -9.61 -9.91
C TRP A 106 -17.30 -8.14 -9.69
N ALA A 107 -17.57 -7.63 -8.47
CA ALA A 107 -17.06 -6.39 -7.87
C ALA A 107 -17.05 -5.13 -8.78
N PRO A 108 -18.17 -4.73 -9.41
CA PRO A 108 -18.14 -3.60 -10.35
C PRO A 108 -17.83 -2.26 -9.66
N TRP A 109 -18.27 -2.06 -8.41
CA TRP A 109 -17.95 -0.85 -7.64
C TRP A 109 -16.48 -0.75 -7.24
N TYR A 110 -15.76 -1.87 -7.16
CA TYR A 110 -14.31 -1.87 -6.98
C TYR A 110 -13.60 -1.20 -8.19
N THR A 111 -13.97 -1.54 -9.44
CA THR A 111 -13.40 -0.89 -10.62
C THR A 111 -13.74 0.60 -10.65
N LEU A 112 -14.99 0.97 -10.36
CA LEU A 112 -15.39 2.38 -10.28
C LEU A 112 -14.61 3.13 -9.19
N HIS A 113 -14.39 2.50 -8.01
CA HIS A 113 -13.53 3.06 -6.97
C HIS A 113 -12.17 3.50 -7.52
N LYS A 114 -11.51 2.64 -8.30
CA LYS A 114 -10.18 2.96 -8.84
C LYS A 114 -10.23 4.12 -9.83
N LEU A 115 -11.28 4.22 -10.62
CA LEU A 115 -11.49 5.35 -11.52
C LEU A 115 -11.79 6.64 -10.76
N PHE A 116 -12.66 6.61 -9.75
CA PHE A 116 -12.92 7.76 -8.88
C PHE A 116 -11.64 8.25 -8.22
N SER A 117 -10.90 7.35 -7.55
CA SER A 117 -9.64 7.69 -6.88
C SER A 117 -8.61 8.24 -7.86
N GLY A 118 -8.41 7.59 -9.00
CA GLY A 118 -7.42 8.00 -9.99
C GLY A 118 -7.71 9.38 -10.60
N LEU A 119 -8.96 9.70 -10.86
CA LEU A 119 -9.36 11.02 -11.36
C LEU A 119 -9.19 12.11 -10.29
N ILE A 120 -9.53 11.81 -9.04
CA ILE A 120 -9.31 12.72 -7.91
C ILE A 120 -7.81 12.98 -7.73
N ASP A 121 -6.98 11.95 -7.80
CA ASP A 121 -5.53 12.07 -7.66
C ASP A 121 -4.90 12.87 -8.82
N GLN A 122 -5.41 12.75 -10.04
CA GLN A 122 -4.99 13.59 -11.16
C GLN A 122 -5.33 15.08 -10.93
N TYR A 123 -6.48 15.38 -10.34
CA TYR A 123 -6.79 16.75 -9.94
C TYR A 123 -5.84 17.24 -8.84
N LEU A 124 -5.67 16.47 -7.77
CA LEU A 124 -4.91 16.89 -6.59
C LEU A 124 -3.39 17.00 -6.84
N TYR A 125 -2.83 16.06 -7.59
CA TYR A 125 -1.37 15.94 -7.74
C TYR A 125 -0.83 16.44 -9.08
N SER A 126 -1.68 16.55 -10.11
CA SER A 126 -1.28 17.02 -11.44
C SER A 126 -2.00 18.30 -11.88
N ASP A 127 -2.85 18.87 -11.01
CA ASP A 127 -3.67 20.07 -11.28
C ASP A 127 -4.55 19.92 -12.55
N ASN A 128 -5.06 18.70 -12.80
CA ASN A 128 -5.85 18.40 -13.96
C ASN A 128 -7.34 18.71 -13.72
N GLN A 129 -7.78 19.90 -14.11
CA GLN A 129 -9.17 20.37 -13.93
C GLN A 129 -10.19 19.50 -14.68
N LYS A 130 -9.81 18.95 -15.84
CA LYS A 130 -10.69 18.05 -16.60
C LYS A 130 -10.98 16.75 -15.83
N ALA A 131 -10.01 16.24 -15.05
CA ALA A 131 -10.23 15.08 -14.20
C ALA A 131 -11.32 15.34 -13.15
N LEU A 132 -11.33 16.54 -12.55
CA LEU A 132 -12.40 16.95 -11.63
C LEU A 132 -13.76 17.01 -12.33
N GLU A 133 -13.84 17.59 -13.54
CA GLU A 133 -15.09 17.62 -14.30
C GLU A 133 -15.63 16.22 -14.63
N VAL A 134 -14.75 15.29 -15.00
CA VAL A 134 -15.11 13.90 -15.31
C VAL A 134 -15.62 13.18 -14.06
N VAL A 135 -14.90 13.30 -12.93
CA VAL A 135 -15.27 12.58 -11.70
C VAL A 135 -16.55 13.13 -11.08
N VAL A 136 -16.80 14.43 -11.17
CA VAL A 136 -18.06 15.04 -10.71
C VAL A 136 -19.25 14.51 -11.53
N ARG A 137 -19.13 14.43 -12.87
CA ARG A 137 -20.19 13.82 -13.69
C ARG A 137 -20.42 12.34 -13.38
N MET A 138 -19.35 11.58 -13.05
CA MET A 138 -19.49 10.20 -12.58
C MET A 138 -20.25 10.14 -11.24
N ALA A 139 -19.97 11.06 -10.32
CA ALA A 139 -20.65 11.13 -9.03
C ALA A 139 -22.12 11.53 -9.19
N ASP A 140 -22.44 12.46 -10.07
CA ASP A 140 -23.83 12.82 -10.42
C ASP A 140 -24.60 11.60 -10.95
N TRP A 141 -24.01 10.85 -11.87
CA TRP A 141 -24.59 9.60 -12.34
C TRP A 141 -24.82 8.61 -11.19
N ALA A 142 -23.81 8.38 -10.34
CA ALA A 142 -23.92 7.47 -9.22
C ALA A 142 -25.04 7.90 -8.24
N TYR A 143 -25.14 9.18 -7.93
CA TYR A 143 -26.17 9.71 -7.05
C TYR A 143 -27.57 9.45 -7.60
N HIS A 144 -27.83 9.76 -8.86
CA HIS A 144 -29.15 9.53 -9.48
C HIS A 144 -29.48 8.02 -9.57
N LYS A 145 -28.48 7.19 -9.78
CA LYS A 145 -28.61 5.74 -9.83
C LYS A 145 -28.96 5.12 -8.49
N LEU A 146 -28.33 5.58 -7.42
CA LEU A 146 -28.40 4.96 -6.10
C LEU A 146 -29.49 5.55 -5.19
N LYS A 147 -29.82 6.84 -5.38
CA LYS A 147 -30.81 7.53 -4.54
C LYS A 147 -32.19 6.84 -4.42
N PRO A 148 -32.74 6.20 -5.48
CA PRO A 148 -34.03 5.53 -5.41
C PRO A 148 -34.02 4.23 -4.60
N LEU A 149 -32.85 3.69 -4.20
CA LEU A 149 -32.74 2.39 -3.57
C LEU A 149 -33.11 2.45 -2.09
N ASP A 150 -33.91 1.49 -1.64
CA ASP A 150 -34.21 1.29 -0.22
C ASP A 150 -33.02 0.66 0.53
N GLU A 151 -33.08 0.68 1.85
CA GLU A 151 -32.04 0.18 2.75
C GLU A 151 -31.74 -1.31 2.52
N THR A 152 -32.76 -2.12 2.30
CA THR A 152 -32.58 -3.57 2.09
C THR A 152 -31.81 -3.84 0.81
N THR A 153 -32.18 -3.18 -0.27
CA THR A 153 -31.48 -3.26 -1.56
C THR A 153 -30.07 -2.72 -1.44
N ARG A 154 -29.88 -1.60 -0.75
CA ARG A 154 -28.58 -1.00 -0.48
C ARG A 154 -27.63 -2.00 0.21
N GLN A 155 -28.03 -2.54 1.39
CA GLN A 155 -27.18 -3.46 2.14
C GLN A 155 -26.91 -4.76 1.37
N LYS A 156 -27.86 -5.27 0.60
CA LYS A 156 -27.66 -6.42 -0.28
C LYS A 156 -26.62 -6.12 -1.37
N MET A 157 -26.70 -4.95 -2.01
CA MET A 157 -25.79 -4.52 -3.05
C MET A 157 -24.35 -4.39 -2.55
N ILE A 158 -24.16 -3.74 -1.38
CA ILE A 158 -22.81 -3.45 -0.84
C ILE A 158 -22.16 -4.66 -0.14
N ARG A 159 -22.84 -5.81 -0.02
CA ARG A 159 -22.17 -7.08 0.33
C ARG A 159 -21.21 -7.52 -0.75
N ASN A 160 -21.47 -7.17 -2.01
CA ASN A 160 -20.48 -7.29 -3.07
C ASN A 160 -19.33 -6.32 -2.82
N GLU A 161 -18.12 -6.70 -3.18
CA GLU A 161 -16.94 -5.87 -2.96
C GLU A 161 -17.05 -4.53 -3.71
N PHE A 162 -16.84 -3.44 -2.98
CA PHE A 162 -16.87 -2.08 -3.53
C PHE A 162 -15.56 -1.31 -3.31
N GLY A 163 -14.51 -1.98 -2.79
CA GLY A 163 -13.24 -1.34 -2.45
C GLY A 163 -13.42 -0.22 -1.42
N GLY A 164 -12.81 0.91 -1.67
CA GLY A 164 -12.90 2.14 -0.87
C GLY A 164 -13.64 3.27 -1.59
N VAL A 165 -14.69 2.97 -2.37
CA VAL A 165 -15.42 4.00 -3.11
C VAL A 165 -16.02 5.07 -2.20
N ASN A 166 -16.40 4.71 -0.98
CA ASN A 166 -16.86 5.64 0.06
C ASN A 166 -15.77 6.65 0.47
N GLU A 167 -14.52 6.23 0.61
CA GLU A 167 -13.38 7.15 0.80
C GLU A 167 -13.26 8.13 -0.37
N SER A 168 -13.36 7.64 -1.61
CA SER A 168 -13.30 8.50 -2.79
C SER A 168 -14.40 9.56 -2.80
N PHE A 169 -15.62 9.21 -2.41
CA PHE A 169 -16.72 10.17 -2.30
C PHE A 169 -16.51 11.18 -1.15
N TYR A 170 -15.95 10.78 -0.02
CA TYR A 170 -15.54 11.72 1.02
C TYR A 170 -14.44 12.69 0.53
N ASN A 171 -13.46 12.18 -0.20
CA ASN A 171 -12.42 13.03 -0.80
C ASN A 171 -13.01 14.00 -1.82
N LEU A 172 -13.95 13.56 -2.64
CA LEU A 172 -14.64 14.43 -3.60
C LEU A 172 -15.50 15.49 -2.87
N TYR A 173 -16.17 15.12 -1.77
CA TYR A 173 -16.88 16.08 -0.92
C TYR A 173 -15.94 17.15 -0.36
N ALA A 174 -14.77 16.75 0.13
CA ALA A 174 -13.77 17.69 0.64
C ALA A 174 -13.29 18.72 -0.41
N ILE A 175 -13.30 18.34 -1.70
CA ILE A 175 -12.91 19.22 -2.82
C ILE A 175 -14.04 20.14 -3.23
N THR A 176 -15.27 19.60 -3.32
CA THR A 176 -16.40 20.29 -3.96
C THR A 176 -17.37 20.96 -3.00
N GLY A 177 -17.43 20.50 -1.76
CA GLY A 177 -18.46 20.90 -0.78
C GLY A 177 -19.88 20.44 -1.12
N ASP A 178 -20.06 19.58 -2.14
CA ASP A 178 -21.39 19.11 -2.58
C ASP A 178 -21.87 17.98 -1.67
N GLU A 179 -22.97 18.22 -0.94
CA GLU A 179 -23.56 17.26 0.01
C GLU A 179 -24.01 15.95 -0.65
N ARG A 180 -24.22 15.92 -1.97
CA ARG A 180 -24.53 14.68 -2.71
C ARG A 180 -23.34 13.71 -2.67
N HIS A 181 -22.10 14.22 -2.67
CA HIS A 181 -20.90 13.39 -2.57
C HIS A 181 -20.76 12.80 -1.17
N ARG A 182 -21.05 13.57 -0.12
CA ARG A 182 -21.12 13.06 1.25
C ARG A 182 -22.20 11.99 1.41
N TRP A 183 -23.40 12.24 0.84
CA TRP A 183 -24.46 11.25 0.82
C TRP A 183 -24.02 9.94 0.14
N LEU A 184 -23.32 10.03 -0.99
CA LEU A 184 -22.75 8.85 -1.68
C LEU A 184 -21.77 8.10 -0.78
N ALA A 185 -20.88 8.80 -0.08
CA ALA A 185 -19.96 8.17 0.86
C ALA A 185 -20.70 7.39 1.95
N GLN A 186 -21.73 8.00 2.55
CA GLN A 186 -22.58 7.38 3.57
C GLN A 186 -23.45 6.24 3.01
N PHE A 187 -23.82 6.30 1.74
CA PHE A 187 -24.55 5.22 1.08
C PHE A 187 -23.78 3.89 1.11
N PHE A 188 -22.46 3.92 1.02
CA PHE A 188 -21.60 2.73 1.10
C PHE A 188 -21.21 2.35 2.53
N TYR A 189 -21.92 2.83 3.54
CA TYR A 189 -21.77 2.37 4.92
C TYR A 189 -22.31 0.93 5.06
N HIS A 190 -21.41 -0.03 5.34
CA HIS A 190 -21.71 -1.45 5.41
C HIS A 190 -21.96 -1.87 6.87
N ASN A 191 -23.21 -1.93 7.29
CA ASN A 191 -23.62 -2.17 8.68
C ASN A 191 -22.95 -3.42 9.28
N GLU A 192 -23.01 -4.56 8.56
CA GLU A 192 -22.47 -5.84 9.00
C GLU A 192 -20.95 -5.80 9.31
N VAL A 193 -20.24 -4.83 8.74
CA VAL A 193 -18.80 -4.65 8.91
C VAL A 193 -18.49 -3.56 9.94
N ILE A 194 -19.18 -2.43 9.88
CA ILE A 194 -18.81 -1.23 10.65
C ILE A 194 -19.47 -1.22 12.03
N ASP A 195 -20.72 -1.72 12.17
CA ASP A 195 -21.41 -1.68 13.46
C ASP A 195 -20.69 -2.47 14.57
N PRO A 196 -20.14 -3.67 14.33
CA PRO A 196 -19.31 -4.34 15.34
C PRO A 196 -18.09 -3.53 15.78
N LEU A 197 -17.45 -2.82 14.85
CA LEU A 197 -16.29 -1.98 15.16
C LEU A 197 -16.67 -0.74 15.98
N LYS A 198 -17.86 -0.17 15.78
CA LYS A 198 -18.39 0.91 16.65
C LYS A 198 -18.57 0.46 18.09
N GLU A 199 -18.90 -0.80 18.29
CA GLU A 199 -19.00 -1.43 19.61
C GLU A 199 -17.63 -1.87 20.15
N LEU A 200 -16.52 -1.54 19.47
CA LEU A 200 -15.17 -1.96 19.77
C LEU A 200 -15.07 -3.50 19.93
N ARG A 201 -15.74 -4.21 19.05
CA ARG A 201 -15.80 -5.66 19.05
C ARG A 201 -15.00 -6.22 17.87
N ASP A 202 -14.06 -7.11 18.17
CA ASP A 202 -13.35 -7.87 17.16
C ASP A 202 -14.28 -8.98 16.63
N ASP A 203 -14.93 -8.72 15.52
CA ASP A 203 -15.78 -9.64 14.76
C ASP A 203 -15.20 -9.89 13.35
N LEU A 204 -13.86 -9.85 13.23
CA LEU A 204 -13.19 -10.06 11.94
C LEU A 204 -13.40 -11.49 11.45
N GLY A 205 -13.27 -12.47 12.35
CA GLY A 205 -13.53 -13.87 12.04
C GLY A 205 -12.72 -14.38 10.86
N THR A 206 -13.42 -14.91 9.86
CA THR A 206 -12.85 -15.36 8.57
C THR A 206 -13.28 -14.48 7.40
N LYS A 207 -13.60 -13.21 7.65
CA LYS A 207 -14.00 -12.27 6.60
C LYS A 207 -12.81 -11.96 5.68
N HIS A 208 -13.10 -11.57 4.46
CA HIS A 208 -12.07 -11.21 3.47
C HIS A 208 -11.36 -9.92 3.89
N THR A 209 -10.06 -9.99 4.12
CA THR A 209 -9.27 -8.93 4.76
C THR A 209 -9.25 -7.65 3.91
N ASN A 210 -8.91 -7.79 2.62
CA ASN A 210 -8.77 -6.61 1.75
C ASN A 210 -10.09 -5.91 1.47
N THR A 211 -11.23 -6.62 1.45
CA THR A 211 -12.54 -5.97 1.28
C THR A 211 -12.98 -5.20 2.51
N PHE A 212 -12.38 -5.48 3.65
CA PHE A 212 -12.72 -4.90 4.95
C PHE A 212 -11.96 -3.59 5.22
N ILE A 213 -10.63 -3.59 5.06
CA ILE A 213 -9.76 -2.45 5.42
C ILE A 213 -10.18 -1.13 4.75
N PRO A 214 -10.51 -1.08 3.43
CA PRO A 214 -10.90 0.16 2.78
C PRO A 214 -12.16 0.82 3.37
N LYS A 215 -13.06 0.02 3.93
CA LYS A 215 -14.27 0.53 4.59
C LYS A 215 -13.93 1.32 5.85
N VAL A 216 -12.91 0.88 6.59
CA VAL A 216 -12.40 1.59 7.78
C VAL A 216 -11.62 2.85 7.38
N ILE A 217 -10.90 2.84 6.26
CA ILE A 217 -10.24 4.06 5.75
C ILE A 217 -11.29 5.16 5.49
N ALA A 218 -12.44 4.80 4.95
CA ALA A 218 -13.52 5.76 4.74
C ALA A 218 -14.07 6.33 6.06
N GLU A 219 -14.16 5.51 7.11
CA GLU A 219 -14.53 6.02 8.45
C GLU A 219 -13.46 6.95 9.01
N ALA A 220 -12.17 6.63 8.83
CA ALA A 220 -11.10 7.55 9.18
C ALA A 220 -11.25 8.90 8.47
N ARG A 221 -11.57 8.88 7.17
CA ARG A 221 -11.83 10.10 6.40
C ARG A 221 -13.11 10.81 6.83
N ASN A 222 -14.15 10.07 7.21
CA ASN A 222 -15.38 10.65 7.78
C ASN A 222 -15.07 11.47 9.04
N TYR A 223 -14.27 10.93 9.97
CA TYR A 223 -13.84 11.67 11.16
C TYR A 223 -13.15 12.99 10.80
N GLU A 224 -12.22 12.98 9.86
CA GLU A 224 -11.49 14.19 9.45
C GLU A 224 -12.38 15.29 8.87
N LEU A 225 -13.52 14.92 8.28
CA LEU A 225 -14.44 15.86 7.65
C LEU A 225 -15.61 16.29 8.54
N THR A 226 -15.96 15.48 9.54
CA THR A 226 -17.17 15.66 10.33
C THR A 226 -16.94 15.69 11.84
N GLU A 227 -15.72 15.38 12.28
CA GLU A 227 -15.35 15.23 13.70
C GLU A 227 -16.16 14.13 14.43
N ASP A 228 -16.68 13.11 13.68
CA ASP A 228 -17.39 11.99 14.28
C ASP A 228 -16.45 11.11 15.10
N GLU A 229 -16.48 11.27 16.41
CA GLU A 229 -15.64 10.53 17.35
C GLU A 229 -15.87 9.01 17.33
N ASN A 230 -17.02 8.52 16.88
CA ASN A 230 -17.23 7.08 16.72
C ASN A 230 -16.39 6.55 15.55
N SER A 231 -16.36 7.26 14.44
CA SER A 231 -15.51 6.93 13.29
C SER A 231 -14.03 6.95 13.66
N ARG A 232 -13.59 7.90 14.49
CA ARG A 232 -12.21 7.94 15.01
C ARG A 232 -11.89 6.71 15.86
N LYS A 233 -12.73 6.44 16.86
CA LYS A 233 -12.54 5.33 17.81
C LYS A 233 -12.54 3.96 17.14
N LEU A 234 -13.46 3.73 16.20
CA LEU A 234 -13.49 2.46 15.48
C LEU A 234 -12.27 2.27 14.57
N SER A 235 -11.78 3.35 13.94
CA SER A 235 -10.59 3.28 13.08
C SER A 235 -9.33 2.98 13.88
N ASP A 236 -9.18 3.61 15.03
CA ASP A 236 -8.09 3.37 15.98
C ASP A 236 -8.15 1.95 16.54
N PHE A 237 -9.31 1.50 17.03
CA PHE A 237 -9.53 0.14 17.49
C PHE A 237 -9.20 -0.91 16.43
N PHE A 238 -9.68 -0.71 15.21
CA PHE A 238 -9.41 -1.63 14.11
C PHE A 238 -7.91 -1.70 13.79
N TRP A 239 -7.22 -0.56 13.73
CA TRP A 239 -5.79 -0.53 13.45
C TRP A 239 -5.01 -1.32 14.51
N HIS A 240 -5.27 -1.10 15.79
CA HIS A 240 -4.65 -1.84 16.89
C HIS A 240 -4.96 -3.34 16.81
N THR A 241 -6.22 -3.70 16.57
CA THR A 241 -6.61 -5.11 16.38
C THR A 241 -5.81 -5.78 15.26
N MET A 242 -5.63 -5.09 14.13
CA MET A 242 -4.84 -5.59 13.03
C MET A 242 -3.37 -5.79 13.38
N ILE A 243 -2.76 -4.80 14.04
CA ILE A 243 -1.33 -4.85 14.36
C ILE A 243 -1.04 -5.89 15.43
N ASP A 244 -1.86 -5.95 16.46
CA ASP A 244 -1.61 -6.79 17.65
C ASP A 244 -1.97 -8.26 17.40
N HIS A 245 -2.93 -8.55 16.51
CA HIS A 245 -3.51 -9.88 16.39
C HIS A 245 -3.41 -10.53 15.00
N HIS A 246 -3.25 -9.73 13.92
CA HIS A 246 -3.33 -10.25 12.55
C HIS A 246 -2.11 -9.93 11.68
N THR A 247 -1.06 -9.33 12.23
CA THR A 247 0.11 -8.89 11.45
C THR A 247 1.31 -9.81 11.66
N PHE A 248 1.85 -10.36 10.57
CA PHE A 248 3.09 -11.13 10.56
C PHE A 248 4.33 -10.23 10.65
N ALA A 249 5.48 -10.80 11.02
CA ALA A 249 6.74 -10.06 11.19
C ALA A 249 7.10 -9.13 10.02
N PRO A 250 6.85 -9.45 8.72
CA PRO A 250 7.07 -8.51 7.63
C PRO A 250 6.12 -7.31 7.56
N GLY A 251 5.16 -7.19 8.48
CA GLY A 251 4.14 -6.14 8.46
C GLY A 251 2.93 -6.44 7.56
N CYS A 252 2.86 -7.63 7.00
CA CYS A 252 1.74 -8.10 6.20
C CYS A 252 0.69 -8.82 7.05
N SER A 253 -0.53 -8.92 6.52
CA SER A 253 -1.68 -9.60 7.14
C SER A 253 -2.36 -10.52 6.14
N SER A 254 -3.32 -11.31 6.60
CA SER A 254 -4.11 -12.29 5.85
C SER A 254 -3.43 -13.63 5.57
N ASP A 255 -4.24 -14.65 5.51
CA ASP A 255 -3.93 -15.97 4.96
C ASP A 255 -5.03 -16.34 3.96
N LYS A 256 -4.68 -16.63 2.70
CA LYS A 256 -5.65 -16.88 1.64
C LYS A 256 -6.71 -15.75 1.53
N GLU A 257 -6.26 -14.50 1.59
CA GLU A 257 -7.08 -13.28 1.52
C GLU A 257 -7.99 -13.02 2.74
N HIS A 258 -8.01 -13.90 3.74
CA HIS A 258 -8.96 -13.83 4.86
C HIS A 258 -8.26 -13.57 6.19
N TYR A 259 -9.01 -13.03 7.14
CA TYR A 259 -8.61 -13.05 8.55
C TYR A 259 -8.57 -14.48 9.06
N PHE A 260 -7.92 -14.65 10.18
CA PHE A 260 -7.78 -15.96 10.81
C PHE A 260 -7.89 -15.82 12.33
N ASP A 261 -8.11 -16.95 13.01
CA ASP A 261 -8.13 -17.01 14.47
C ASP A 261 -6.74 -16.69 15.05
N PRO A 262 -6.56 -15.56 15.77
CA PRO A 262 -5.27 -15.19 16.38
C PRO A 262 -4.70 -16.24 17.33
N ALA A 263 -5.56 -17.05 17.97
CA ALA A 263 -5.13 -18.15 18.83
C ALA A 263 -4.44 -19.29 18.08
N ARG A 264 -4.47 -19.26 16.76
CA ARG A 264 -3.83 -20.24 15.87
C ARG A 264 -2.86 -19.60 14.89
N PHE A 265 -2.31 -18.47 15.22
CA PHE A 265 -1.47 -17.62 14.37
C PHE A 265 -0.39 -18.42 13.62
N SER A 266 0.35 -19.27 14.32
CA SER A 266 1.45 -20.05 13.74
C SER A 266 1.01 -21.03 12.63
N LYS A 267 -0.27 -21.43 12.58
CA LYS A 267 -0.83 -22.29 11.54
C LYS A 267 -1.14 -21.56 10.25
N HIS A 268 -1.22 -20.22 10.31
CA HIS A 268 -1.50 -19.34 9.19
C HIS A 268 -0.24 -18.79 8.50
N VAL A 269 0.94 -19.24 8.93
CA VAL A 269 2.19 -19.03 8.20
C VAL A 269 2.22 -19.99 7.02
N SER A 270 1.70 -19.54 5.89
CA SER A 270 1.41 -20.36 4.70
C SER A 270 2.11 -19.84 3.43
N GLY A 271 1.90 -20.52 2.30
CA GLY A 271 2.29 -20.06 0.97
C GLY A 271 1.40 -18.94 0.42
N TYR A 272 0.30 -18.60 1.11
CA TYR A 272 -0.71 -17.62 0.69
C TYR A 272 -0.88 -16.50 1.71
N THR A 273 0.14 -16.26 2.53
CA THR A 273 0.15 -15.13 3.48
C THR A 273 0.36 -13.82 2.78
N GLY A 274 -0.14 -12.75 3.40
CA GLY A 274 0.24 -11.39 3.07
C GLY A 274 -0.19 -10.94 1.67
N GLU A 275 -1.50 -10.85 1.42
CA GLU A 275 -2.00 -10.16 0.23
C GLU A 275 -1.51 -8.71 0.22
N THR A 276 -0.86 -8.29 -0.87
CA THR A 276 -0.20 -6.98 -0.93
C THR A 276 -1.18 -5.82 -0.82
N CYS A 277 -2.42 -5.98 -1.33
CA CYS A 277 -3.46 -4.95 -1.19
C CYS A 277 -3.84 -4.70 0.28
N CYS A 278 -3.79 -5.71 1.15
CA CYS A 278 -4.03 -5.51 2.58
C CYS A 278 -2.99 -4.57 3.19
N THR A 279 -1.71 -4.79 2.90
CA THR A 279 -0.63 -3.91 3.39
C THR A 279 -0.73 -2.51 2.80
N TYR A 280 -1.01 -2.37 1.50
CA TYR A 280 -1.28 -1.08 0.86
C TYR A 280 -2.36 -0.29 1.60
N ASN A 281 -3.50 -0.92 1.91
CA ASN A 281 -4.60 -0.28 2.60
C ASN A 281 -4.28 0.01 4.08
N MET A 282 -3.55 -0.87 4.77
CA MET A 282 -3.09 -0.59 6.14
C MET A 282 -2.12 0.59 6.21
N LEU A 283 -1.25 0.78 5.22
CA LEU A 283 -0.40 1.97 5.14
C LEU A 283 -1.22 3.25 4.92
N LYS A 284 -2.28 3.19 4.10
CA LYS A 284 -3.22 4.32 3.95
C LYS A 284 -3.90 4.66 5.28
N LEU A 285 -4.45 3.67 5.97
CA LEU A 285 -5.08 3.88 7.29
C LEU A 285 -4.08 4.44 8.31
N SER A 286 -2.86 3.90 8.34
CA SER A 286 -1.79 4.37 9.24
C SER A 286 -1.48 5.87 9.06
N ARG A 287 -1.55 6.39 7.84
CA ARG A 287 -1.33 7.83 7.60
C ARG A 287 -2.41 8.70 8.24
N HIS A 288 -3.69 8.30 8.15
CA HIS A 288 -4.78 9.01 8.83
C HIS A 288 -4.52 9.05 10.35
N LEU A 289 -4.28 7.89 10.96
CA LEU A 289 -4.06 7.81 12.41
C LEU A 289 -2.80 8.57 12.85
N PHE A 290 -1.74 8.54 12.05
CA PHE A 290 -0.53 9.30 12.35
C PHE A 290 -0.80 10.81 12.35
N CYS A 291 -1.56 11.32 11.40
CA CYS A 291 -1.96 12.73 11.35
C CYS A 291 -2.74 13.17 12.59
N TRP A 292 -3.48 12.27 13.24
CA TRP A 292 -4.25 12.59 14.45
C TRP A 292 -3.40 12.58 15.73
N THR A 293 -2.44 11.66 15.81
CA THR A 293 -1.78 11.34 17.09
C THR A 293 -0.29 11.62 17.10
N ALA A 294 0.37 11.63 15.95
CA ALA A 294 1.83 11.61 15.80
C ALA A 294 2.49 10.47 16.61
N ASP A 295 1.82 9.32 16.73
CA ASP A 295 2.32 8.17 17.48
C ASP A 295 3.46 7.48 16.71
N ALA A 296 4.60 7.31 17.36
CA ALA A 296 5.77 6.65 16.78
C ALA A 296 5.53 5.15 16.48
N ALA A 297 4.62 4.49 17.19
CA ALA A 297 4.27 3.09 16.93
C ALA A 297 3.66 2.91 15.53
N ILE A 298 2.87 3.89 15.06
CA ILE A 298 2.31 3.89 13.72
C ILE A 298 3.42 4.03 12.67
N ALA A 299 4.39 4.89 12.91
CA ALA A 299 5.54 5.04 12.02
C ALA A 299 6.46 3.80 12.03
N ASP A 300 6.62 3.12 13.15
CA ASP A 300 7.36 1.86 13.25
C ASP A 300 6.69 0.74 12.43
N TYR A 301 5.35 0.63 12.50
CA TYR A 301 4.61 -0.31 11.64
C TYR A 301 4.77 0.05 10.16
N TYR A 302 4.61 1.33 9.81
CA TYR A 302 4.75 1.80 8.44
C TYR A 302 6.12 1.45 7.85
N GLU A 303 7.20 1.73 8.59
CA GLU A 303 8.57 1.40 8.19
C GLU A 303 8.74 -0.11 7.96
N ARG A 304 8.27 -0.92 8.91
CA ARG A 304 8.35 -2.38 8.83
C ARG A 304 7.67 -2.91 7.58
N ALA A 305 6.41 -2.52 7.36
CA ALA A 305 5.63 -2.98 6.21
C ALA A 305 6.20 -2.48 4.88
N LEU A 306 6.69 -1.23 4.86
CA LEU A 306 7.29 -0.64 3.67
C LEU A 306 8.54 -1.41 3.21
N TYR A 307 9.50 -1.67 4.12
CA TYR A 307 10.72 -2.40 3.75
C TYR A 307 10.46 -3.87 3.47
N ASN A 308 9.76 -4.56 4.36
CA ASN A 308 9.73 -6.03 4.31
C ASN A 308 8.66 -6.60 3.37
N HIS A 309 7.58 -5.86 3.11
CA HIS A 309 6.54 -6.31 2.18
C HIS A 309 6.53 -5.47 0.91
N ILE A 310 6.29 -4.15 1.00
CA ILE A 310 6.09 -3.31 -0.19
C ILE A 310 7.34 -3.28 -1.08
N LEU A 311 8.51 -2.99 -0.53
CA LEU A 311 9.77 -3.03 -1.29
C LEU A 311 10.07 -4.44 -1.80
N GLY A 312 9.85 -5.46 -0.96
CA GLY A 312 10.07 -6.86 -1.29
C GLY A 312 9.08 -7.47 -2.29
N GLN A 313 7.98 -6.77 -2.59
CA GLN A 313 6.96 -7.22 -3.54
C GLN A 313 7.45 -7.18 -4.98
N GLN A 314 8.26 -6.21 -5.35
CA GLN A 314 8.66 -5.98 -6.74
C GLN A 314 9.93 -6.75 -7.09
N ASP A 315 9.92 -7.44 -8.22
CA ASP A 315 11.12 -7.98 -8.84
C ASP A 315 11.98 -6.84 -9.42
N PRO A 316 13.19 -6.61 -8.90
CA PRO A 316 14.02 -5.49 -9.33
C PRO A 316 14.51 -5.60 -10.79
N GLN A 317 14.44 -6.79 -11.40
CA GLN A 317 14.89 -6.98 -12.79
C GLN A 317 13.78 -6.71 -13.80
N THR A 318 12.53 -7.07 -13.48
CA THR A 318 11.40 -6.97 -14.43
C THR A 318 10.42 -5.88 -14.07
N GLY A 319 10.39 -5.43 -12.81
CA GLY A 319 9.38 -4.54 -12.29
C GLY A 319 8.03 -5.23 -12.02
N MET A 320 7.94 -6.56 -12.22
CA MET A 320 6.72 -7.32 -11.92
C MET A 320 6.55 -7.47 -10.41
N VAL A 321 5.31 -7.68 -9.96
CA VAL A 321 4.95 -7.66 -8.54
C VAL A 321 4.28 -8.96 -8.11
N THR A 322 4.32 -9.23 -6.80
CA THR A 322 3.65 -10.39 -6.21
C THR A 322 2.24 -10.07 -5.76
N TYR A 323 1.37 -11.07 -5.72
CA TYR A 323 0.07 -11.01 -5.05
C TYR A 323 0.24 -11.26 -3.54
N PHE A 324 0.79 -12.41 -3.20
CA PHE A 324 1.11 -12.84 -1.83
C PHE A 324 2.59 -12.69 -1.50
N LEU A 325 2.88 -12.53 -0.22
CA LEU A 325 4.20 -12.73 0.37
C LEU A 325 4.20 -14.08 1.09
N PRO A 326 4.64 -15.18 0.44
CA PRO A 326 4.64 -16.50 1.05
C PRO A 326 5.56 -16.56 2.27
N LEU A 327 5.06 -17.05 3.40
CA LEU A 327 5.84 -17.19 4.64
C LEU A 327 6.10 -18.64 5.04
N LEU A 328 5.50 -19.62 4.33
CA LEU A 328 5.79 -21.03 4.53
C LEU A 328 7.24 -21.33 4.14
N SER A 329 7.97 -22.03 5.02
CA SER A 329 9.37 -22.39 4.78
C SER A 329 9.56 -23.15 3.46
N GLY A 330 10.51 -22.68 2.65
CA GLY A 330 10.80 -23.21 1.32
C GLY A 330 9.92 -22.67 0.19
N SER A 331 8.96 -21.80 0.48
CA SER A 331 8.19 -21.08 -0.55
C SER A 331 9.06 -20.09 -1.32
N HIS A 332 8.52 -19.54 -2.39
CA HIS A 332 9.13 -18.50 -3.21
C HIS A 332 8.09 -17.47 -3.64
N LYS A 333 8.54 -16.28 -4.02
CA LYS A 333 7.68 -15.23 -4.57
C LYS A 333 7.25 -15.56 -6.00
N VAL A 334 5.96 -15.42 -6.28
CA VAL A 334 5.37 -15.58 -7.62
C VAL A 334 5.04 -14.20 -8.17
N TYR A 335 5.61 -13.84 -9.30
CA TYR A 335 5.45 -12.51 -9.90
C TYR A 335 4.39 -12.50 -10.99
N SER A 336 3.77 -11.34 -11.15
CA SER A 336 2.85 -11.07 -12.25
C SER A 336 3.55 -11.21 -13.60
N THR A 337 2.76 -11.44 -14.65
CA THR A 337 3.20 -11.36 -16.03
C THR A 337 2.96 -9.97 -16.60
N LYS A 338 3.67 -9.64 -17.67
CA LYS A 338 3.60 -8.32 -18.32
C LYS A 338 2.25 -8.05 -18.99
N GLU A 339 1.58 -9.10 -19.49
CA GLU A 339 0.46 -8.97 -20.44
C GLU A 339 -0.85 -9.56 -19.93
N ASN A 340 -0.81 -10.48 -18.95
CA ASN A 340 -1.96 -11.34 -18.64
C ASN A 340 -2.35 -11.42 -17.16
N SER A 341 -1.68 -10.73 -16.25
CA SER A 341 -2.05 -10.73 -14.82
C SER A 341 -3.04 -9.61 -14.49
N PHE A 342 -2.56 -8.41 -14.32
CA PHE A 342 -3.36 -7.23 -13.94
C PHE A 342 -4.27 -7.46 -12.72
N TRP A 343 -3.81 -8.26 -11.74
CA TRP A 343 -4.52 -8.45 -10.48
C TRP A 343 -4.70 -7.13 -9.72
N CYS A 344 -5.56 -7.11 -8.71
CA CYS A 344 -5.66 -5.95 -7.81
C CYS A 344 -4.30 -5.54 -7.22
N CYS A 345 -3.45 -6.53 -6.87
CA CYS A 345 -2.12 -6.29 -6.33
C CYS A 345 -1.11 -5.76 -7.38
N VAL A 346 -1.33 -5.96 -8.68
CA VAL A 346 -0.58 -5.25 -9.73
C VAL A 346 -0.95 -3.77 -9.72
N GLY A 347 -2.22 -3.47 -9.59
CA GLY A 347 -2.73 -2.10 -9.48
C GLY A 347 -2.20 -1.38 -8.24
N SER A 348 -2.36 -1.96 -7.04
CA SER A 348 -1.79 -1.38 -5.83
C SER A 348 -0.25 -1.32 -5.87
N GLY A 349 0.40 -2.23 -6.60
CA GLY A 349 1.83 -2.21 -6.86
C GLY A 349 2.28 -0.95 -7.60
N PHE A 350 1.55 -0.50 -8.62
CA PHE A 350 1.86 0.77 -9.29
C PHE A 350 1.80 1.96 -8.32
N GLU A 351 0.80 2.01 -7.46
CA GLU A 351 0.67 3.06 -6.45
C GLU A 351 1.71 2.95 -5.35
N ASN A 352 1.96 1.75 -4.81
CA ASN A 352 2.93 1.50 -3.74
C ASN A 352 4.30 2.09 -4.06
N HIS A 353 4.80 1.84 -5.28
CA HIS A 353 6.12 2.29 -5.70
C HIS A 353 6.14 3.78 -6.10
N ALA A 354 4.98 4.42 -6.26
CA ALA A 354 4.85 5.86 -6.43
C ALA A 354 4.73 6.62 -5.08
N LYS A 355 4.57 5.92 -3.96
CA LYS A 355 4.25 6.48 -2.64
C LYS A 355 5.41 6.50 -1.65
N TYR A 356 6.62 6.14 -2.04
CA TYR A 356 7.74 6.07 -1.10
C TYR A 356 8.01 7.38 -0.35
N GLY A 357 7.75 8.53 -0.98
CA GLY A 357 7.91 9.84 -0.38
C GLY A 357 6.82 10.27 0.60
N GLU A 358 5.68 9.58 0.59
CA GLU A 358 4.42 10.03 1.20
C GLU A 358 4.46 10.12 2.73
N ALA A 359 5.25 9.27 3.39
CA ALA A 359 5.30 9.18 4.84
C ALA A 359 6.70 9.43 5.44
N ILE A 360 7.63 9.97 4.65
CA ILE A 360 8.98 10.30 5.16
C ILE A 360 8.88 11.45 6.15
N TYR A 361 8.09 12.49 5.82
CA TYR A 361 7.93 13.69 6.62
C TYR A 361 6.47 14.01 6.87
N TYR A 362 6.21 14.54 8.06
CA TYR A 362 4.95 15.19 8.42
C TYR A 362 5.25 16.50 9.11
N HIS A 363 4.31 17.43 9.16
CA HIS A 363 4.47 18.68 9.89
C HIS A 363 3.17 19.12 10.57
N ASN A 364 3.34 19.96 11.56
CA ASN A 364 2.27 20.74 12.16
C ASN A 364 2.81 22.15 12.44
N ASP A 365 2.03 22.99 13.11
CA ASP A 365 2.43 24.37 13.42
C ASP A 365 3.72 24.47 14.25
N LYS A 366 4.05 23.44 15.03
CA LYS A 366 5.20 23.40 15.95
C LYS A 366 6.48 22.92 15.29
N GLY A 367 6.39 22.08 14.25
CA GLY A 367 7.59 21.51 13.67
C GLY A 367 7.37 20.44 12.62
N ILE A 368 8.48 19.85 12.18
CA ILE A 368 8.54 18.78 11.18
C ILE A 368 8.97 17.46 11.82
N TYR A 369 8.23 16.41 11.50
CA TYR A 369 8.50 15.03 11.91
C TYR A 369 9.29 14.29 10.83
N VAL A 370 10.36 13.63 11.21
CA VAL A 370 11.17 12.76 10.34
C VAL A 370 10.88 11.32 10.73
N ASN A 371 10.05 10.64 9.93
CA ASN A 371 9.53 9.32 10.24
C ASN A 371 10.31 8.18 9.62
N LEU A 372 10.72 8.33 8.36
CA LEU A 372 11.43 7.29 7.64
C LEU A 372 12.84 7.77 7.27
N PHE A 373 13.81 6.87 7.39
CA PHE A 373 15.20 7.15 7.08
C PHE A 373 15.48 6.76 5.62
N ILE A 374 15.02 7.62 4.70
CA ILE A 374 15.10 7.44 3.25
C ILE A 374 15.77 8.67 2.64
N PRO A 375 16.78 8.52 1.75
CA PRO A 375 17.41 9.65 1.06
C PRO A 375 16.38 10.51 0.35
N SER A 376 16.28 11.79 0.71
CA SER A 376 15.17 12.64 0.24
C SER A 376 15.42 14.11 0.50
N VAL A 377 14.63 14.95 -0.15
CA VAL A 377 14.56 16.39 0.09
C VAL A 377 13.11 16.79 0.28
N VAL A 378 12.81 17.51 1.36
CA VAL A 378 11.50 18.14 1.57
C VAL A 378 11.64 19.65 1.60
N ASN A 379 10.81 20.34 0.82
CA ASN A 379 10.72 21.79 0.80
C ASN A 379 9.49 22.23 1.61
N TRP A 380 9.70 22.67 2.84
CA TRP A 380 8.65 23.25 3.66
C TRP A 380 8.50 24.72 3.36
N ARG A 381 7.76 25.02 2.28
CA ARG A 381 7.65 26.38 1.69
C ARG A 381 7.11 27.41 2.67
N GLU A 382 6.11 27.03 3.47
CA GLU A 382 5.45 27.93 4.46
C GLU A 382 6.42 28.42 5.53
N LYS A 383 7.45 27.65 5.84
CA LYS A 383 8.51 28.04 6.80
C LYS A 383 9.78 28.52 6.10
N GLY A 384 9.86 28.51 4.78
CA GLY A 384 11.09 28.86 4.04
C GLY A 384 12.27 27.93 4.36
N LEU A 385 12.00 26.66 4.67
CA LEU A 385 12.96 25.67 5.13
C LEU A 385 12.99 24.48 4.18
N THR A 386 14.19 24.01 3.84
CA THR A 386 14.41 22.75 3.13
C THR A 386 15.20 21.82 4.02
N LEU A 387 14.73 20.58 4.15
CA LEU A 387 15.46 19.47 4.81
C LEU A 387 15.96 18.51 3.75
N ARG A 388 17.26 18.22 3.74
CA ARG A 388 17.88 17.17 2.94
C ARG A 388 18.30 16.04 3.87
N GLN A 389 17.82 14.84 3.60
CA GLN A 389 18.20 13.61 4.30
C GLN A 389 19.16 12.79 3.44
N GLU A 390 20.30 12.42 4.01
CA GLU A 390 21.32 11.56 3.41
C GLU A 390 21.55 10.37 4.33
N THR A 391 21.41 9.17 3.78
CA THR A 391 21.50 7.92 4.55
C THR A 391 21.62 6.71 3.60
N ASP A 392 22.32 5.69 4.04
CA ASP A 392 22.31 4.34 3.43
C ASP A 392 21.51 3.34 4.29
N PHE A 393 20.60 3.86 5.13
CA PHE A 393 19.72 3.04 5.95
C PHE A 393 18.83 2.13 5.06
N PRO A 394 18.65 0.86 5.40
CA PRO A 394 19.06 0.17 6.64
C PRO A 394 20.42 -0.54 6.54
N ALA A 395 21.20 -0.38 5.47
CA ALA A 395 22.53 -0.96 5.39
C ALA A 395 23.50 -0.34 6.42
N GLU A 396 23.37 0.97 6.67
CA GLU A 396 24.06 1.71 7.71
C GLU A 396 23.07 2.25 8.76
N GLU A 397 23.59 2.50 9.96
CA GLU A 397 22.79 2.92 11.12
C GLU A 397 22.66 4.43 11.24
N THR A 398 23.33 5.20 10.36
CA THR A 398 23.44 6.66 10.45
C THR A 398 22.53 7.35 9.43
N THR A 399 21.86 8.41 9.87
CA THR A 399 21.18 9.37 8.98
C THR A 399 21.68 10.78 9.28
N VAL A 400 21.78 11.59 8.21
CA VAL A 400 22.21 12.99 8.28
C VAL A 400 21.12 13.86 7.67
N LEU A 401 20.67 14.86 8.43
CA LEU A 401 19.77 15.90 7.96
C LEU A 401 20.55 17.20 7.82
N THR A 402 20.50 17.80 6.63
CA THR A 402 21.06 19.12 6.36
C THR A 402 19.94 20.11 6.15
N ILE A 403 19.97 21.23 6.89
CA ILE A 403 18.98 22.29 6.80
C ILE A 403 19.47 23.36 5.83
N ARG A 404 18.56 23.81 4.96
CA ARG A 404 18.74 24.97 4.09
C ARG A 404 17.64 25.96 4.38
N ALA A 405 18.00 27.23 4.63
CA ALA A 405 17.06 28.31 4.91
C ALA A 405 17.66 29.65 4.48
N GLN A 406 16.89 30.47 3.78
CA GLN A 406 17.33 31.82 3.39
C GLN A 406 17.49 32.73 4.62
N ASN A 407 16.60 32.59 5.59
CA ASN A 407 16.65 33.28 6.88
C ASN A 407 16.61 32.26 8.01
N PRO A 408 17.17 32.55 9.18
CA PRO A 408 17.04 31.69 10.35
C PRO A 408 15.56 31.42 10.70
N VAL A 409 15.21 30.15 10.94
CA VAL A 409 13.83 29.70 11.22
C VAL A 409 13.79 29.03 12.59
N GLU A 410 12.97 29.56 13.50
CA GLU A 410 12.71 28.92 14.77
C GLU A 410 11.63 27.85 14.60
N THR A 411 11.99 26.59 14.77
CA THR A 411 11.07 25.46 14.68
C THR A 411 11.65 24.21 15.36
N THR A 412 10.81 23.18 15.54
CA THR A 412 11.21 21.89 16.09
C THR A 412 11.39 20.86 14.98
N VAL A 413 12.50 20.13 15.00
CA VAL A 413 12.68 18.90 14.24
C VAL A 413 12.43 17.74 15.19
N TYR A 414 11.39 16.95 14.90
CA TYR A 414 11.06 15.74 15.64
C TYR A 414 11.66 14.54 14.93
N LEU A 415 12.73 13.96 15.49
CA LEU A 415 13.32 12.73 14.98
C LEU A 415 12.62 11.53 15.59
N ARG A 416 12.13 10.61 14.79
CA ARG A 416 11.62 9.35 15.33
C ARG A 416 12.72 8.59 16.07
N TYR A 417 12.41 8.13 17.28
CA TYR A 417 13.20 7.19 18.03
C TYR A 417 12.51 5.81 17.94
N PRO A 418 12.90 4.97 16.95
CA PRO A 418 12.22 3.71 16.70
C PRO A 418 12.23 2.78 17.92
N SER A 419 11.17 1.97 18.09
CA SER A 419 11.08 1.00 19.18
C SER A 419 12.16 -0.08 19.14
N TRP A 420 12.63 -0.41 17.94
CA TRP A 420 13.67 -1.43 17.72
C TRP A 420 15.10 -0.96 18.06
N SER A 421 15.35 0.36 18.17
CA SER A 421 16.69 0.89 18.44
C SER A 421 16.91 1.14 19.94
N LYS A 422 18.03 0.70 20.44
CA LYS A 422 18.43 0.89 21.85
C LYS A 422 19.63 1.82 21.94
N GLY A 423 19.41 3.07 22.35
CA GLY A 423 20.49 4.00 22.62
C GLY A 423 20.89 4.89 21.43
N VAL A 424 19.90 5.49 20.79
CA VAL A 424 20.09 6.48 19.73
C VAL A 424 21.03 7.60 20.18
N LYS A 425 21.99 7.96 19.33
CA LYS A 425 22.91 9.08 19.55
C LYS A 425 22.60 10.18 18.56
N VAL A 426 22.44 11.40 19.04
CA VAL A 426 22.12 12.55 18.19
C VAL A 426 23.17 13.64 18.38
N PHE A 427 23.59 14.22 17.27
CA PHE A 427 24.53 15.33 17.21
C PHE A 427 23.93 16.48 16.41
N VAL A 428 24.12 17.70 16.88
CA VAL A 428 23.76 18.91 16.16
C VAL A 428 25.04 19.71 15.91
N ASN A 429 25.39 19.93 14.66
CA ASN A 429 26.64 20.56 14.24
C ASN A 429 27.88 19.94 14.91
N GLY A 430 27.92 18.60 14.95
CA GLY A 430 29.00 17.82 15.55
C GLY A 430 28.99 17.75 17.08
N LYS A 431 28.09 18.48 17.76
CA LYS A 431 27.97 18.43 19.22
C LYS A 431 26.89 17.45 19.63
N LYS A 432 27.25 16.47 20.45
CA LYS A 432 26.30 15.49 21.01
C LYS A 432 25.26 16.21 21.87
N ILE A 433 23.99 15.87 21.67
CA ILE A 433 22.88 16.30 22.53
C ILE A 433 22.42 15.17 23.44
N ALA A 434 21.83 15.53 24.59
CA ALA A 434 21.26 14.54 25.50
C ALA A 434 19.92 14.04 24.96
N VAL A 435 19.77 12.76 24.77
CA VAL A 435 18.51 12.09 24.43
C VAL A 435 17.89 11.56 25.72
N LYS A 436 16.75 12.15 26.12
CA LYS A 436 16.01 11.77 27.34
C LYS A 436 14.81 10.88 27.05
N GLN A 437 14.42 10.82 25.79
CA GLN A 437 13.28 10.07 25.30
C GLN A 437 13.57 8.57 25.30
N LYS A 438 12.49 7.77 25.34
CA LYS A 438 12.55 6.32 25.25
C LYS A 438 12.32 5.85 23.80
N PRO A 439 12.76 4.63 23.43
CA PRO A 439 12.35 4.02 22.17
C PRO A 439 10.83 4.02 21.99
N GLY A 440 10.36 4.15 20.74
CA GLY A 440 8.93 4.29 20.43
C GLY A 440 8.39 5.71 20.68
N SER A 441 9.20 6.75 20.47
CA SER A 441 8.81 8.17 20.68
C SER A 441 9.50 9.09 19.67
N TYR A 442 9.45 10.41 19.93
CA TYR A 442 10.15 11.42 19.13
C TYR A 442 11.15 12.21 19.97
N ILE A 443 12.34 12.43 19.42
CA ILE A 443 13.35 13.33 19.97
C ILE A 443 13.08 14.73 19.40
N ALA A 444 12.62 15.64 20.25
CA ALA A 444 12.33 17.01 19.85
C ALA A 444 13.59 17.88 19.96
N ILE A 445 13.98 18.53 18.85
CA ILE A 445 15.12 19.43 18.76
C ILE A 445 14.61 20.81 18.36
N THR A 446 14.35 21.68 19.33
CA THR A 446 13.85 23.05 19.11
C THR A 446 15.00 24.02 19.14
N ARG A 447 15.15 24.80 18.07
CA ARG A 447 16.17 25.86 17.98
C ARG A 447 15.90 26.81 16.81
N LEU A 448 16.66 27.91 16.76
CA LEU A 448 16.76 28.78 15.59
C LEU A 448 17.72 28.13 14.58
N TRP A 449 17.14 27.49 13.56
CA TRP A 449 17.88 26.80 12.50
C TRP A 449 18.45 27.80 11.49
N LYS A 450 19.70 27.60 11.10
CA LYS A 450 20.42 28.40 10.11
C LYS A 450 20.79 27.56 8.90
N ASP A 451 21.05 28.22 7.79
CA ASP A 451 21.56 27.54 6.58
C ASP A 451 22.85 26.76 6.89
N GLY A 452 22.88 25.51 6.45
CA GLY A 452 23.99 24.58 6.67
C GLY A 452 23.98 23.87 8.02
N ASP A 453 23.03 24.13 8.92
CA ASP A 453 22.90 23.34 10.15
C ASP A 453 22.66 21.86 9.85
N ARG A 454 23.28 20.98 10.64
CA ARG A 454 23.24 19.52 10.43
C ARG A 454 22.80 18.80 11.70
N ILE A 455 21.94 17.81 11.53
CA ILE A 455 21.62 16.82 12.53
C ILE A 455 22.17 15.48 12.05
N THR A 456 22.95 14.80 12.88
CA THR A 456 23.38 13.42 12.64
C THR A 456 22.77 12.53 13.70
N ALA A 457 22.15 11.44 13.31
CA ALA A 457 21.56 10.49 14.25
C ALA A 457 22.02 9.06 13.91
N ASP A 458 22.53 8.37 14.92
CA ASP A 458 22.91 6.97 14.86
C ASP A 458 21.83 6.11 15.55
N TYR A 459 21.33 5.12 14.86
CA TYR A 459 20.27 4.21 15.28
C TYR A 459 20.78 2.78 15.41
N PRO A 460 21.42 2.41 16.52
CA PRO A 460 21.99 1.07 16.71
C PRO A 460 20.95 -0.04 16.50
N MET A 461 21.26 -0.99 15.63
CA MET A 461 20.42 -2.14 15.33
C MET A 461 20.99 -3.41 16.00
N CYS A 462 20.10 -4.32 16.37
CA CYS A 462 20.47 -5.62 16.91
C CYS A 462 19.61 -6.73 16.32
N LEU A 463 20.16 -7.95 16.31
CA LEU A 463 19.41 -9.16 15.99
C LEU A 463 18.41 -9.46 17.11
N ARG A 464 17.20 -9.85 16.73
CA ARG A 464 16.17 -10.38 17.62
C ARG A 464 15.29 -11.39 16.88
N VAL A 465 14.61 -12.24 17.62
CA VAL A 465 13.60 -13.15 17.07
C VAL A 465 12.24 -12.68 17.56
N GLU A 466 11.33 -12.45 16.64
CA GLU A 466 9.93 -12.15 16.93
C GLU A 466 9.12 -13.45 16.78
N THR A 467 8.69 -14.00 17.89
CA THR A 467 7.92 -15.25 17.92
C THR A 467 6.44 -15.03 17.62
N THR A 468 5.77 -16.05 17.11
CA THR A 468 4.30 -15.99 16.97
C THR A 468 3.63 -16.03 18.34
N PRO A 469 2.47 -15.36 18.50
CA PRO A 469 1.82 -15.24 19.82
C PRO A 469 1.45 -16.60 20.45
N ASP A 470 1.12 -17.58 19.62
CA ASP A 470 0.68 -18.92 20.02
C ASP A 470 1.78 -19.98 20.08
N ASN A 471 2.99 -19.66 19.57
CA ASN A 471 4.07 -20.64 19.53
C ASN A 471 5.45 -19.97 19.69
N PRO A 472 6.05 -20.00 20.90
CA PRO A 472 7.35 -19.39 21.18
C PRO A 472 8.54 -20.07 20.48
N GLN A 473 8.33 -21.24 19.85
CA GLN A 473 9.36 -21.95 19.08
C GLN A 473 9.33 -21.56 17.58
N LYS A 474 8.33 -20.80 17.15
CA LYS A 474 8.21 -20.33 15.77
C LYS A 474 8.32 -18.81 15.73
N GLY A 475 9.33 -18.31 15.03
CA GLY A 475 9.60 -16.88 14.99
C GLY A 475 10.40 -16.47 13.76
N ALA A 476 10.38 -15.18 13.47
CA ALA A 476 11.12 -14.56 12.39
C ALA A 476 12.36 -13.83 12.94
N LEU A 477 13.50 -13.98 12.26
CA LEU A 477 14.72 -13.25 12.59
C LEU A 477 14.63 -11.82 12.03
N VAL A 478 14.94 -10.84 12.88
CA VAL A 478 14.83 -9.42 12.55
C VAL A 478 16.10 -8.67 12.96
N TYR A 479 16.56 -7.73 12.13
CA TYR A 479 17.66 -6.82 12.41
C TYR A 479 17.19 -5.37 12.25
N GLY A 480 17.12 -4.61 13.35
CA GLY A 480 16.43 -3.32 13.33
C GLY A 480 14.98 -3.48 12.83
N PRO A 481 14.53 -2.77 11.80
CA PRO A 481 13.21 -2.94 11.19
C PRO A 481 13.15 -4.05 10.15
N VAL A 482 14.28 -4.64 9.76
CA VAL A 482 14.41 -5.53 8.60
C VAL A 482 14.19 -6.99 8.99
N VAL A 483 13.24 -7.65 8.37
CA VAL A 483 13.05 -9.09 8.46
C VAL A 483 14.09 -9.80 7.60
N LEU A 484 14.80 -10.73 8.21
CA LEU A 484 15.82 -11.53 7.55
C LEU A 484 15.26 -12.89 7.17
N ALA A 485 15.69 -13.41 6.02
CA ALA A 485 15.27 -14.72 5.54
C ALA A 485 16.46 -15.57 5.07
N GLY A 486 16.41 -16.85 5.36
CA GLY A 486 17.40 -17.82 4.91
C GLY A 486 17.15 -18.26 3.47
N LYS A 487 18.16 -18.24 2.62
CA LYS A 487 18.10 -18.68 1.22
C LYS A 487 18.03 -20.21 1.13
N ARG A 488 17.21 -20.72 0.18
CA ARG A 488 16.98 -22.17 -0.01
C ARG A 488 17.19 -22.62 -1.47
N GLY A 489 17.83 -21.79 -2.30
CA GLY A 489 18.11 -22.13 -3.70
C GLY A 489 16.85 -22.15 -4.58
N THR A 490 16.94 -22.87 -5.70
CA THR A 490 15.93 -22.88 -6.78
C THR A 490 15.38 -24.28 -7.10
N GLU A 491 15.73 -25.29 -6.30
CA GLU A 491 15.29 -26.66 -6.53
C GLU A 491 13.76 -26.77 -6.62
N GLY A 492 13.27 -27.46 -7.64
CA GLY A 492 11.84 -27.71 -7.87
C GLY A 492 11.00 -26.46 -8.10
N MET A 493 11.60 -25.29 -8.44
CA MET A 493 10.83 -24.14 -8.90
C MET A 493 10.36 -24.34 -10.33
N GLN A 494 9.09 -23.99 -10.58
CA GLN A 494 8.57 -24.00 -11.94
C GLN A 494 9.11 -22.82 -12.76
N ALA A 495 9.21 -23.01 -14.07
CA ALA A 495 9.46 -21.90 -14.98
C ALA A 495 8.30 -20.89 -14.93
N PRO A 496 8.57 -19.59 -15.08
CA PRO A 496 7.51 -18.58 -15.20
C PRO A 496 6.54 -18.94 -16.33
N ALA A 497 5.25 -18.72 -16.12
CA ALA A 497 4.25 -18.94 -17.17
C ALA A 497 4.52 -18.05 -18.39
N PRO A 498 4.21 -18.52 -19.60
CA PRO A 498 4.31 -17.71 -20.81
C PRO A 498 3.39 -16.49 -20.73
N ASP A 499 3.89 -15.31 -21.12
CA ASP A 499 3.12 -14.06 -21.17
C ASP A 499 1.86 -14.12 -22.06
N SER A 500 1.78 -15.11 -22.94
CA SER A 500 0.69 -15.27 -23.90
C SER A 500 -0.42 -16.23 -23.46
N ASN A 501 -0.39 -16.74 -22.24
CA ASN A 501 -1.43 -17.65 -21.76
C ASN A 501 -2.67 -16.89 -21.27
N PRO A 502 -3.80 -16.92 -22.01
CA PRO A 502 -5.02 -16.19 -21.63
C PRO A 502 -5.76 -16.81 -20.44
N ALA A 503 -5.40 -18.02 -20.00
CA ALA A 503 -6.04 -18.71 -18.87
C ALA A 503 -5.50 -18.27 -17.48
N LEU A 504 -4.64 -17.26 -17.42
CA LEU A 504 -3.94 -16.84 -16.20
C LEU A 504 -4.71 -15.80 -15.38
N TYR A 505 -6.04 -15.87 -15.27
CA TYR A 505 -6.79 -14.95 -14.42
C TYR A 505 -6.34 -14.99 -12.95
N ASN A 506 -6.09 -16.18 -12.43
CA ASN A 506 -5.75 -16.43 -11.04
C ASN A 506 -4.42 -17.17 -10.90
N ASP A 507 -3.43 -16.84 -11.73
CA ASP A 507 -2.12 -17.50 -11.72
C ASP A 507 -1.27 -17.22 -10.48
N TYR A 508 -1.63 -16.21 -9.68
CA TYR A 508 -0.92 -15.79 -8.48
C TYR A 508 -0.89 -16.83 -7.35
N TYR A 509 -1.75 -17.84 -7.39
CA TYR A 509 -1.74 -18.98 -6.46
C TYR A 509 -1.80 -20.36 -7.13
N THR A 510 -1.76 -20.44 -8.45
CA THR A 510 -1.74 -21.70 -9.18
C THR A 510 -0.33 -22.23 -9.38
N TYR A 511 0.68 -21.35 -9.22
CA TYR A 511 2.05 -21.79 -9.25
C TYR A 511 2.37 -22.63 -8.04
N ASP A 512 3.09 -23.67 -8.35
CA ASP A 512 3.43 -24.73 -7.46
C ASP A 512 4.09 -24.25 -6.17
N TYR A 513 3.32 -24.28 -5.10
CA TYR A 513 3.85 -24.25 -3.76
C TYR A 513 4.33 -25.65 -3.33
N HIS A 514 4.49 -26.57 -4.27
CA HIS A 514 5.14 -27.85 -3.99
C HIS A 514 6.56 -27.60 -3.53
N ILE A 515 6.78 -27.82 -2.25
CA ILE A 515 8.07 -27.60 -1.61
C ILE A 515 8.72 -28.97 -1.41
N PRO A 516 9.89 -29.22 -2.01
CA PRO A 516 10.63 -30.44 -1.71
C PRO A 516 10.82 -30.63 -0.22
N ALA A 517 10.63 -31.86 0.28
CA ALA A 517 10.65 -32.15 1.72
C ALA A 517 11.94 -31.65 2.40
N GLY A 518 13.08 -31.75 1.74
CA GLY A 518 14.37 -31.28 2.24
C GLY A 518 14.49 -29.75 2.37
N LEU A 519 13.60 -28.98 1.73
CA LEU A 519 13.61 -27.53 1.75
C LEU A 519 12.59 -26.93 2.74
N ARG A 520 11.75 -27.77 3.36
CA ARG A 520 10.81 -27.36 4.43
C ARG A 520 11.49 -27.26 5.79
N THR A 521 12.75 -26.85 5.80
CA THR A 521 13.55 -26.70 7.02
C THR A 521 13.47 -25.29 7.54
N THR A 522 13.58 -25.13 8.87
CA THR A 522 13.69 -23.85 9.54
C THR A 522 15.16 -23.52 9.82
N LEU A 523 15.44 -22.25 10.12
CA LEU A 523 16.74 -21.86 10.68
C LEU A 523 16.83 -22.33 12.13
N LYS A 524 17.95 -22.94 12.50
CA LYS A 524 18.21 -23.32 13.89
C LYS A 524 18.86 -22.13 14.62
N LEU A 525 18.09 -21.42 15.38
CA LEU A 525 18.52 -20.21 16.08
C LEU A 525 18.35 -20.33 17.59
N ASP A 526 19.24 -19.68 18.34
CA ASP A 526 18.97 -19.36 19.74
C ASP A 526 17.96 -18.20 19.76
N VAL A 527 16.71 -18.49 20.13
CA VAL A 527 15.61 -17.51 20.12
C VAL A 527 15.88 -16.34 21.09
N LYS A 528 16.55 -16.60 22.21
CA LYS A 528 16.86 -15.58 23.24
C LYS A 528 18.13 -14.78 22.91
N HIS A 529 19.07 -15.43 22.24
CA HIS A 529 20.40 -14.89 21.94
C HIS A 529 20.77 -15.17 20.47
N PRO A 530 20.03 -14.62 19.50
CA PRO A 530 20.25 -14.93 18.08
C PRO A 530 21.68 -14.55 17.61
N GLU A 531 22.31 -13.57 18.24
CA GLU A 531 23.70 -13.18 17.98
C GLU A 531 24.73 -14.29 18.22
N ARG A 532 24.37 -15.35 18.96
CA ARG A 532 25.22 -16.54 19.17
C ARG A 532 25.17 -17.50 17.98
N SER A 533 24.05 -17.47 17.23
CA SER A 533 23.78 -18.40 16.13
C SER A 533 23.98 -17.74 14.76
N VAL A 534 23.96 -16.40 14.69
CA VAL A 534 23.97 -15.63 13.44
C VAL A 534 25.03 -14.54 13.52
N GLN A 535 25.85 -14.44 12.47
CA GLN A 535 26.92 -13.44 12.36
C GLN A 535 26.76 -12.65 11.06
N ARG A 536 26.98 -11.32 11.13
CA ARG A 536 27.04 -10.45 9.96
C ARG A 536 28.34 -10.69 9.17
N VAL A 537 28.23 -10.73 7.86
CA VAL A 537 29.36 -10.95 6.94
C VAL A 537 29.60 -9.70 6.12
N GLY A 538 30.75 -9.07 6.29
CA GLY A 538 31.11 -7.84 5.56
C GLY A 538 30.30 -6.61 6.01
N THR A 539 30.18 -5.63 5.12
CA THR A 539 29.47 -4.35 5.37
C THR A 539 28.01 -4.38 4.96
N GLU A 540 27.63 -5.30 4.09
CA GLU A 540 26.26 -5.46 3.62
C GLU A 540 25.36 -6.10 4.72
N LEU A 541 24.03 -6.02 4.53
CA LEU A 541 23.06 -6.74 5.37
C LEU A 541 23.02 -8.23 4.99
N LYS A 542 24.15 -8.90 5.13
CA LYS A 542 24.31 -10.31 4.87
C LYS A 542 24.81 -11.01 6.11
N PHE A 543 24.20 -12.16 6.40
CA PHE A 543 24.46 -12.92 7.61
C PHE A 543 24.65 -14.39 7.28
N THR A 544 25.27 -15.11 8.21
CA THR A 544 25.42 -16.56 8.12
C THR A 544 25.15 -17.21 9.46
N THR A 545 24.58 -18.43 9.44
CA THR A 545 24.50 -19.26 10.64
C THR A 545 25.78 -20.06 10.85
N SER A 546 25.98 -20.60 12.05
CA SER A 546 27.05 -21.57 12.34
C SER A 546 26.95 -22.86 11.50
N GLN A 547 25.79 -23.11 10.87
CA GLN A 547 25.54 -24.25 9.98
C GLN A 547 25.78 -23.92 8.49
N GLY A 548 26.14 -22.66 8.18
CA GLY A 548 26.44 -22.21 6.83
C GLY A 548 25.23 -21.71 6.03
N ASP A 549 24.06 -21.52 6.67
CA ASP A 549 22.94 -20.89 5.99
C ASP A 549 23.28 -19.45 5.62
N VAL A 550 22.93 -19.03 4.42
CA VAL A 550 23.03 -17.62 3.97
C VAL A 550 21.71 -16.92 4.27
N ILE A 551 21.80 -15.80 4.98
CA ILE A 551 20.65 -15.02 5.42
C ILE A 551 20.79 -13.59 4.88
N GLU A 552 19.72 -13.07 4.28
CA GLU A 552 19.65 -11.72 3.72
C GLU A 552 18.31 -11.07 4.05
N PRO A 553 18.16 -9.73 3.89
CA PRO A 553 16.87 -9.09 3.99
C PRO A 553 15.83 -9.74 3.07
N LEU A 554 14.64 -9.99 3.58
CA LEU A 554 13.54 -10.62 2.81
C LEU A 554 13.22 -9.85 1.53
N TYR A 555 13.39 -8.52 1.54
CA TYR A 555 13.16 -7.71 0.34
C TYR A 555 14.20 -7.92 -0.77
N ASN A 556 15.38 -8.46 -0.45
CA ASN A 556 16.43 -8.78 -1.43
C ASN A 556 16.32 -10.19 -2.02
N ILE A 557 15.42 -11.03 -1.47
CA ILE A 557 15.32 -12.42 -1.93
C ILE A 557 14.25 -12.52 -3.02
N HIS A 558 14.71 -12.71 -4.24
CA HIS A 558 13.89 -12.86 -5.44
C HIS A 558 14.27 -14.12 -6.20
N ARG A 559 13.32 -14.74 -6.90
CA ARG A 559 13.53 -15.88 -7.81
C ARG A 559 14.27 -17.06 -7.18
N GLN A 560 14.06 -17.26 -5.91
CA GLN A 560 14.57 -18.41 -5.16
C GLN A 560 13.69 -18.69 -3.96
N ARG A 561 13.80 -19.88 -3.42
CA ARG A 561 13.12 -20.31 -2.20
C ARG A 561 13.78 -19.69 -0.97
N TYR A 562 13.00 -19.51 0.08
CA TYR A 562 13.48 -18.94 1.34
C TYR A 562 12.74 -19.47 2.57
N VAL A 563 13.24 -19.10 3.75
CA VAL A 563 12.61 -19.36 5.04
C VAL A 563 12.62 -18.07 5.86
N VAL A 564 11.44 -17.72 6.42
CA VAL A 564 11.28 -16.58 7.35
C VAL A 564 11.03 -17.09 8.77
N TYR A 565 10.08 -18.06 8.92
CA TYR A 565 9.67 -18.63 10.21
C TYR A 565 10.19 -20.04 10.43
#